data_a91eb3ff2f67ba2f5ef511e4e6166f0b
#
_entry.id   a91eb3ff2f67ba2f5ef511e4e6166f0b
#
_cell.length_a   1.000
_cell.length_b   1.000
_cell.length_c   1.000
_cell.angle_alpha   90.00
_cell.angle_beta   90.00
_cell.angle_gamma   90.00
#
_symmetry.space_group_name_H-M   'P 1'
#
loop_
_entity.id
_entity.type
_entity.pdbx_description
1 polymer ?
#
loop_
_entity_poly.entity_id
_entity_poly.type
_entity_poly.pdbx_seq_one_letter_code
_entity_poly.pdbx_strand_id
1 'polypeptide(L)'
;AINYIGRTIGVLGCGIDVIYPKNNKILYEDILRNDGLIISEFLPGTPPAAYNFPRRNRIISGISSKLIIIEANVKSGSLITVNYALDLGMDIMAIPGPVFNGNSEGCNKLIRDGAKPFTEIEDLYDFLSIIKEKYKNEVENTYKLTILNVINNEPIHLDDIIESVNVDRKVLFELLFEMQNRNEIICLPGNYYAKSI
;
A
#
# COMPACT_ATOMS: atom_id res chain seq x y z
N ALA A 1 3.22 -3.94 0.73
CA ALA A 1 2.55 -4.71 -0.33
C ALA A 1 2.35 -6.17 0.07
N ILE A 2 3.40 -6.91 0.52
CA ILE A 2 3.33 -8.36 0.83
C ILE A 2 2.27 -8.70 1.89
N ASN A 3 2.05 -7.85 2.88
CA ASN A 3 1.06 -8.05 3.95
C ASN A 3 -0.35 -7.57 3.57
N TYR A 4 -0.56 -7.17 2.32
CA TYR A 4 -1.83 -6.66 1.80
C TYR A 4 -2.16 -7.39 0.49
N ILE A 5 -3.38 -7.25 -0.01
CA ILE A 5 -3.92 -7.94 -1.18
C ILE A 5 -3.13 -7.64 -2.49
N GLY A 6 -2.25 -6.64 -2.50
CA GLY A 6 -1.49 -6.24 -3.68
C GLY A 6 -0.32 -7.17 -3.99
N ARG A 7 -0.17 -7.57 -5.26
CA ARG A 7 0.99 -8.30 -5.77
C ARG A 7 2.20 -7.38 -5.87
N THR A 8 3.39 -7.91 -5.60
CA THR A 8 4.65 -7.15 -5.64
C THR A 8 5.50 -7.61 -6.82
N ILE A 9 6.06 -6.65 -7.57
CA ILE A 9 7.06 -6.93 -8.61
C ILE A 9 8.40 -6.40 -8.12
N GLY A 10 9.39 -7.30 -7.98
CA GLY A 10 10.77 -6.93 -7.68
C GLY A 10 11.59 -6.86 -8.95
N VAL A 11 12.24 -5.72 -9.21
CA VAL A 11 13.15 -5.55 -10.35
C VAL A 11 14.58 -5.51 -9.83
N LEU A 12 15.44 -6.42 -10.29
CA LEU A 12 16.78 -6.58 -9.76
C LEU A 12 17.84 -5.77 -10.54
N GLY A 13 18.92 -5.36 -9.86
CA GLY A 13 20.12 -4.77 -10.46
C GLY A 13 21.28 -5.77 -10.56
N CYS A 14 20.98 -7.08 -10.58
CA CYS A 14 21.92 -8.20 -10.68
C CYS A 14 21.22 -9.39 -11.33
N GLY A 15 21.92 -10.49 -11.55
CA GLY A 15 21.33 -11.73 -12.07
C GLY A 15 20.19 -12.21 -11.19
N ILE A 16 19.20 -12.88 -11.80
CA ILE A 16 17.99 -13.33 -11.11
C ILE A 16 18.27 -14.34 -10.00
N ASP A 17 19.37 -15.05 -10.08
CA ASP A 17 19.88 -16.02 -9.10
C ASP A 17 20.73 -15.38 -8.00
N VAL A 18 21.00 -14.08 -8.07
CA VAL A 18 21.84 -13.33 -7.13
C VAL A 18 20.96 -12.49 -6.21
N ILE A 19 20.87 -12.88 -4.93
CA ILE A 19 20.12 -12.14 -3.92
C ILE A 19 20.98 -11.01 -3.34
N TYR A 20 20.57 -9.77 -3.57
CA TYR A 20 21.25 -8.59 -3.07
C TYR A 20 20.25 -7.53 -2.54
N PRO A 21 20.50 -6.94 -1.35
CA PRO A 21 21.46 -7.41 -0.34
C PRO A 21 21.08 -8.80 0.20
N LYS A 22 22.05 -9.55 0.72
CA LYS A 22 21.85 -10.94 1.20
C LYS A 22 20.76 -11.06 2.27
N ASN A 23 20.57 -9.99 3.08
CA ASN A 23 19.54 -9.95 4.11
C ASN A 23 18.11 -9.96 3.55
N ASN A 24 17.91 -9.66 2.28
CA ASN A 24 16.61 -9.66 1.62
C ASN A 24 16.18 -11.04 1.09
N LYS A 25 16.86 -12.12 1.50
CA LYS A 25 16.50 -13.49 1.06
C LYS A 25 15.05 -13.84 1.43
N ILE A 26 14.66 -13.58 2.66
CA ILE A 26 13.30 -13.85 3.13
C ILE A 26 12.28 -13.02 2.31
N LEU A 27 12.55 -11.73 2.10
CA LEU A 27 11.71 -10.85 1.29
C LEU A 27 11.57 -11.34 -0.17
N TYR A 28 12.67 -11.83 -0.76
CA TYR A 28 12.66 -12.40 -2.11
C TYR A 28 11.73 -13.61 -2.20
N GLU A 29 11.86 -14.54 -1.24
CA GLU A 29 11.01 -15.74 -1.16
C GLU A 29 9.54 -15.37 -0.89
N ASP A 30 9.28 -14.40 0.00
CA ASP A 30 7.93 -13.95 0.34
C ASP A 30 7.22 -13.29 -0.84
N ILE A 31 7.93 -12.53 -1.68
CA ILE A 31 7.37 -11.99 -2.93
C ILE A 31 6.82 -13.13 -3.79
N LEU A 32 7.62 -14.19 -4.00
CA LEU A 32 7.22 -15.31 -4.84
C LEU A 32 6.10 -16.15 -4.22
N ARG A 33 6.10 -16.36 -2.90
CA ARG A 33 5.05 -17.10 -2.19
C ARG A 33 3.69 -16.40 -2.22
N ASN A 34 3.68 -15.07 -2.36
CA ASN A 34 2.46 -14.26 -2.40
C ASN A 34 2.10 -13.82 -3.84
N ASP A 35 2.30 -14.70 -4.82
CA ASP A 35 1.96 -14.48 -6.23
C ASP A 35 2.58 -13.20 -6.83
N GLY A 36 3.70 -12.75 -6.28
CA GLY A 36 4.51 -11.67 -6.82
C GLY A 36 5.45 -12.15 -7.93
N LEU A 37 6.20 -11.22 -8.50
CA LEU A 37 7.12 -11.48 -9.61
C LEU A 37 8.49 -10.87 -9.32
N ILE A 38 9.54 -11.60 -9.65
CA ILE A 38 10.92 -11.09 -9.69
C ILE A 38 11.40 -11.08 -11.13
N ILE A 39 11.92 -9.95 -11.59
CA ILE A 39 12.44 -9.77 -12.94
C ILE A 39 13.86 -9.17 -12.93
N SER A 40 14.66 -9.55 -13.91
CA SER A 40 15.99 -9.00 -14.14
C SER A 40 16.29 -8.95 -15.64
N GLU A 41 17.00 -7.92 -16.08
CA GLU A 41 17.57 -7.85 -17.43
C GLU A 41 19.02 -8.38 -17.49
N PHE A 42 19.60 -8.71 -16.33
CA PHE A 42 20.97 -9.19 -16.23
C PHE A 42 21.03 -10.72 -16.33
N LEU A 43 22.07 -11.23 -16.98
CA LEU A 43 22.29 -12.67 -17.07
C LEU A 43 22.46 -13.30 -15.69
N PRO A 44 22.05 -14.58 -15.50
CA PRO A 44 22.34 -15.33 -14.27
C PRO A 44 23.82 -15.24 -13.89
N GLY A 45 24.11 -15.16 -12.59
CA GLY A 45 25.45 -14.99 -12.05
C GLY A 45 26.01 -13.56 -12.11
N THR A 46 25.31 -12.59 -12.73
CA THR A 46 25.78 -11.21 -12.77
C THR A 46 25.78 -10.60 -11.37
N PRO A 47 26.95 -10.14 -10.83
CA PRO A 47 27.02 -9.55 -9.51
C PRO A 47 26.37 -8.16 -9.47
N PRO A 48 25.91 -7.70 -8.28
CA PRO A 48 25.41 -6.35 -8.11
C PRO A 48 26.56 -5.34 -8.29
N ALA A 49 26.31 -4.34 -9.13
CA ALA A 49 27.24 -3.22 -9.36
C ALA A 49 26.48 -1.90 -9.30
N ALA A 50 27.11 -0.85 -8.78
CA ALA A 50 26.47 0.45 -8.55
C ALA A 50 25.77 1.02 -9.79
N TYR A 51 26.38 0.85 -10.98
CA TYR A 51 25.82 1.31 -12.24
C TYR A 51 24.62 0.50 -12.75
N ASN A 52 24.38 -0.71 -12.24
CA ASN A 52 23.24 -1.54 -12.64
C ASN A 52 21.92 -0.99 -12.06
N PHE A 53 21.96 -0.38 -10.87
CA PHE A 53 20.74 0.12 -10.22
C PHE A 53 20.09 1.28 -11.00
N PRO A 54 20.81 2.30 -11.44
CA PRO A 54 20.26 3.32 -12.33
C PRO A 54 19.70 2.74 -13.64
N ARG A 55 20.42 1.81 -14.26
CA ARG A 55 19.95 1.15 -15.50
C ARG A 55 18.66 0.39 -15.29
N ARG A 56 18.54 -0.36 -14.18
CA ARG A 56 17.32 -1.09 -13.80
C ARG A 56 16.13 -0.17 -13.60
N ASN A 57 16.33 1.05 -13.07
CA ASN A 57 15.24 1.98 -12.73
C ASN A 57 14.36 2.35 -13.93
N ARG A 58 14.88 2.33 -15.16
CA ARG A 58 14.08 2.49 -16.40
C ARG A 58 13.00 1.42 -16.54
N ILE A 59 13.26 0.19 -16.07
CA ILE A 59 12.30 -0.90 -16.13
C ILE A 59 11.19 -0.65 -15.09
N ILE A 60 11.55 -0.19 -13.90
CA ILE A 60 10.56 0.18 -12.87
C ILE A 60 9.60 1.22 -13.43
N SER A 61 10.12 2.31 -14.02
CA SER A 61 9.27 3.33 -14.67
C SER A 61 8.46 2.74 -15.82
N GLY A 62 9.07 1.91 -16.69
CA GLY A 62 8.42 1.36 -17.88
C GLY A 62 7.24 0.41 -17.59
N ILE A 63 7.23 -0.25 -16.42
CA ILE A 63 6.12 -1.15 -16.02
C ILE A 63 5.12 -0.48 -15.07
N SER A 64 5.38 0.77 -14.67
CA SER A 64 4.52 1.54 -13.77
C SER A 64 3.61 2.46 -14.55
N SER A 65 2.41 2.68 -14.05
CA SER A 65 1.50 3.68 -14.60
C SER A 65 1.59 5.03 -13.87
N LYS A 66 2.06 5.01 -12.63
CA LYS A 66 2.20 6.18 -11.76
C LYS A 66 3.36 5.98 -10.80
N LEU A 67 3.99 7.07 -10.35
CA LEU A 67 5.13 7.04 -9.46
C LEU A 67 4.88 7.87 -8.21
N ILE A 68 5.11 7.27 -7.04
CA ILE A 68 4.99 7.95 -5.74
C ILE A 68 6.36 7.97 -5.09
N ILE A 69 6.86 9.17 -4.75
CA ILE A 69 8.13 9.37 -4.06
C ILE A 69 7.85 9.71 -2.60
N ILE A 70 8.26 8.82 -1.72
CA ILE A 70 8.02 8.97 -0.27
C ILE A 70 9.07 9.86 0.36
N GLU A 71 10.34 9.65 0.05
CA GLU A 71 11.45 10.44 0.56
C GLU A 71 12.59 10.44 -0.46
N ALA A 72 13.14 11.61 -0.74
CA ALA A 72 14.31 11.77 -1.59
C ALA A 72 15.05 13.08 -1.28
N ASN A 73 16.36 13.02 -1.12
CA ASN A 73 17.21 14.20 -1.21
C ASN A 73 17.53 14.50 -2.69
N VAL A 74 18.15 15.66 -2.97
CA VAL A 74 18.47 16.09 -4.35
C VAL A 74 19.44 15.16 -5.09
N LYS A 75 20.18 14.31 -4.38
CA LYS A 75 21.13 13.32 -4.96
C LYS A 75 20.61 11.90 -4.87
N SER A 76 19.35 11.69 -4.49
CA SER A 76 18.77 10.36 -4.35
C SER A 76 18.70 9.62 -5.68
N GLY A 77 19.05 8.32 -5.67
CA GLY A 77 18.85 7.43 -6.81
C GLY A 77 17.37 7.30 -7.24
N SER A 78 16.42 7.60 -6.35
CA SER A 78 15.00 7.63 -6.67
C SER A 78 14.67 8.70 -7.72
N LEU A 79 15.40 9.83 -7.76
CA LEU A 79 15.22 10.87 -8.76
C LEU A 79 15.63 10.42 -10.17
N ILE A 80 16.47 9.41 -10.30
CA ILE A 80 16.78 8.79 -11.61
C ILE A 80 15.53 8.09 -12.14
N THR A 81 14.78 7.39 -11.27
CA THR A 81 13.49 6.78 -11.63
C THR A 81 12.47 7.83 -12.02
N VAL A 82 12.44 8.97 -11.30
CA VAL A 82 11.58 10.13 -11.64
C VAL A 82 11.86 10.64 -13.04
N ASN A 83 13.13 10.82 -13.41
CA ASN A 83 13.49 11.30 -14.75
C ASN A 83 12.98 10.36 -15.85
N TYR A 84 13.17 9.04 -15.67
CA TYR A 84 12.60 8.07 -16.62
C TYR A 84 11.06 8.12 -16.68
N ALA A 85 10.41 8.33 -15.53
CA ALA A 85 8.96 8.44 -15.47
C ALA A 85 8.46 9.71 -16.18
N LEU A 86 9.15 10.84 -16.02
CA LEU A 86 8.85 12.10 -16.72
C LEU A 86 9.05 11.98 -18.23
N ASP A 87 10.12 11.32 -18.67
CA ASP A 87 10.39 11.06 -20.09
C ASP A 87 9.27 10.21 -20.73
N LEU A 88 8.58 9.38 -19.93
CA LEU A 88 7.42 8.59 -20.35
C LEU A 88 6.08 9.35 -20.21
N GLY A 89 6.09 10.61 -19.78
CA GLY A 89 4.88 11.40 -19.54
C GLY A 89 4.04 10.93 -18.34
N MET A 90 4.68 10.27 -17.37
CA MET A 90 4.00 9.69 -16.22
C MET A 90 3.69 10.74 -15.15
N ASP A 91 2.51 10.65 -14.55
CA ASP A 91 2.17 11.44 -13.36
C ASP A 91 3.02 11.04 -12.16
N ILE A 92 3.49 12.04 -11.42
CA ILE A 92 4.32 11.87 -10.23
C ILE A 92 3.62 12.49 -9.03
N MET A 93 3.62 11.76 -7.92
CA MET A 93 3.22 12.26 -6.60
C MET A 93 4.42 12.22 -5.67
N ALA A 94 4.56 13.21 -4.79
CA ALA A 94 5.63 13.25 -3.80
C ALA A 94 5.10 13.62 -2.41
N ILE A 95 5.65 12.99 -1.38
CA ILE A 95 5.32 13.33 0.01
C ILE A 95 6.14 14.55 0.41
N PRO A 96 5.49 15.66 0.84
CA PRO A 96 6.19 16.83 1.35
C PRO A 96 6.86 16.50 2.67
N GLY A 97 7.98 17.16 2.94
CA GLY A 97 8.67 17.01 4.22
C GLY A 97 9.27 18.33 4.71
N PRO A 98 9.85 18.34 5.91
CA PRO A 98 10.41 19.55 6.52
C PRO A 98 11.43 20.22 5.61
N VAL A 99 11.31 21.54 5.43
CA VAL A 99 12.17 22.33 4.50
C VAL A 99 13.65 22.29 4.92
N PHE A 100 13.93 22.17 6.20
CA PHE A 100 15.29 22.10 6.74
C PHE A 100 15.83 20.67 6.84
N ASN A 101 15.08 19.66 6.38
CA ASN A 101 15.56 18.29 6.32
C ASN A 101 16.04 17.97 4.91
N GLY A 102 17.33 17.77 4.74
CA GLY A 102 17.97 17.46 3.45
C GLY A 102 17.39 16.20 2.78
N ASN A 103 16.82 15.27 3.56
CA ASN A 103 16.20 14.06 3.00
C ASN A 103 14.90 14.34 2.23
N SER A 104 14.20 15.43 2.55
CA SER A 104 12.94 15.80 1.91
C SER A 104 13.11 16.82 0.77
N GLU A 105 14.31 17.36 0.59
CA GLU A 105 14.60 18.43 -0.36
C GLU A 105 14.24 18.03 -1.81
N GLY A 106 14.52 16.79 -2.21
CA GLY A 106 14.17 16.27 -3.52
C GLY A 106 12.66 16.17 -3.73
N CYS A 107 11.89 15.68 -2.73
CA CYS A 107 10.43 15.62 -2.79
C CYS A 107 9.82 17.02 -2.88
N ASN A 108 10.27 17.95 -2.03
CA ASN A 108 9.80 19.34 -2.04
C ASN A 108 10.13 20.05 -3.38
N LYS A 109 11.29 19.74 -3.98
CA LYS A 109 11.62 20.21 -5.31
C LYS A 109 10.68 19.65 -6.38
N LEU A 110 10.40 18.36 -6.36
CA LEU A 110 9.45 17.73 -7.30
C LEU A 110 8.07 18.38 -7.22
N ILE A 111 7.56 18.64 -6.00
CA ILE A 111 6.27 19.31 -5.80
C ILE A 111 6.30 20.73 -6.41
N ARG A 112 7.36 21.50 -6.14
CA ARG A 112 7.54 22.83 -6.73
C ARG A 112 7.58 22.78 -8.26
N ASP A 113 8.16 21.72 -8.83
CA ASP A 113 8.34 21.53 -10.27
C ASP A 113 7.08 20.89 -10.93
N GLY A 114 6.00 20.63 -10.15
CA GLY A 114 4.67 20.24 -10.65
C GLY A 114 4.20 18.83 -10.27
N ALA A 115 4.97 18.07 -9.47
CA ALA A 115 4.47 16.81 -8.94
C ALA A 115 3.31 17.04 -7.94
N LYS A 116 2.32 16.15 -7.93
CA LYS A 116 1.21 16.23 -6.98
C LYS A 116 1.71 16.02 -5.55
N PRO A 117 1.38 16.89 -4.58
CA PRO A 117 1.70 16.62 -3.19
C PRO A 117 0.78 15.53 -2.63
N PHE A 118 1.30 14.69 -1.75
CA PHE A 118 0.50 13.80 -0.91
C PHE A 118 0.39 14.40 0.48
N THR A 119 -0.77 14.95 0.83
CA THR A 119 -1.05 15.60 2.10
C THR A 119 -2.12 14.87 2.90
N GLU A 120 -3.03 14.19 2.22
CA GLU A 120 -4.11 13.40 2.81
C GLU A 120 -4.39 12.16 1.93
N ILE A 121 -5.14 11.22 2.48
CA ILE A 121 -5.41 9.95 1.77
C ILE A 121 -6.25 10.16 0.50
N GLU A 122 -7.03 11.21 0.46
CA GLU A 122 -7.84 11.63 -0.69
C GLU A 122 -6.98 11.93 -1.92
N ASP A 123 -5.83 12.58 -1.73
CA ASP A 123 -4.87 12.86 -2.79
C ASP A 123 -4.43 11.58 -3.50
N LEU A 124 -4.26 10.48 -2.72
CA LEU A 124 -3.89 9.17 -3.27
C LEU A 124 -5.01 8.55 -4.10
N TYR A 125 -6.25 8.60 -3.63
CA TYR A 125 -7.39 8.08 -4.36
C TYR A 125 -7.57 8.81 -5.69
N ASP A 126 -7.49 10.13 -5.69
CA ASP A 126 -7.60 10.96 -6.88
C ASP A 126 -6.42 10.69 -7.83
N PHE A 127 -5.19 10.60 -7.30
CA PHE A 127 -4.00 10.31 -8.08
C PHE A 127 -4.07 8.94 -8.75
N LEU A 128 -4.51 7.90 -8.04
CA LEU A 128 -4.63 6.55 -8.57
C LEU A 128 -5.91 6.34 -9.40
N SER A 129 -6.79 7.35 -9.49
CA SER A 129 -8.10 7.25 -10.15
C SER A 129 -8.96 6.15 -9.54
N ILE A 130 -8.84 5.94 -8.22
CA ILE A 130 -9.64 4.97 -7.49
C ILE A 130 -10.99 5.59 -7.16
N ILE A 131 -12.08 4.96 -7.59
CA ILE A 131 -13.44 5.41 -7.26
C ILE A 131 -13.67 5.17 -5.76
N LYS A 132 -13.79 6.25 -4.98
CA LYS A 132 -13.98 6.22 -3.52
C LYS A 132 -15.06 5.24 -3.05
N GLU A 133 -16.19 5.20 -3.75
CA GLU A 133 -17.32 4.32 -3.39
C GLU A 133 -16.97 2.83 -3.48
N LYS A 134 -16.22 2.42 -4.52
CA LYS A 134 -15.84 1.02 -4.68
C LYS A 134 -14.87 0.55 -3.59
N TYR A 135 -13.89 1.40 -3.27
CA TYR A 135 -12.90 1.08 -2.24
C TYR A 135 -13.53 1.12 -0.84
N LYS A 136 -14.39 2.10 -0.57
CA LYS A 136 -15.15 2.19 0.67
C LYS A 136 -16.00 0.95 0.88
N ASN A 137 -16.75 0.51 -0.14
CA ASN A 137 -17.57 -0.68 -0.09
C ASN A 137 -16.77 -1.98 0.09
N GLU A 138 -15.59 -2.12 -0.54
CA GLU A 138 -14.73 -3.29 -0.37
C GLU A 138 -14.13 -3.36 1.06
N VAL A 139 -13.68 -2.24 1.61
CA VAL A 139 -13.16 -2.15 2.96
C VAL A 139 -14.27 -2.39 4.00
N GLU A 140 -15.44 -1.75 3.82
CA GLU A 140 -16.61 -1.98 4.69
C GLU A 140 -17.08 -3.43 4.65
N ASN A 141 -17.11 -4.08 3.49
CA ASN A 141 -17.44 -5.49 3.38
C ASN A 141 -16.42 -6.39 4.08
N THR A 142 -15.13 -6.06 4.02
CA THR A 142 -14.10 -6.79 4.75
C THR A 142 -14.28 -6.66 6.26
N TYR A 143 -14.57 -5.46 6.75
CA TYR A 143 -14.86 -5.23 8.16
C TYR A 143 -16.15 -5.92 8.60
N LYS A 144 -17.21 -5.89 7.81
CA LYS A 144 -18.46 -6.61 8.10
C LYS A 144 -18.24 -8.11 8.22
N LEU A 145 -17.46 -8.72 7.32
CA LEU A 145 -17.08 -10.13 7.42
C LEU A 145 -16.30 -10.43 8.70
N THR A 146 -15.37 -9.56 9.09
CA THR A 146 -14.61 -9.71 10.32
C THR A 146 -15.53 -9.62 11.55
N ILE A 147 -16.44 -8.67 11.58
CA ILE A 147 -17.45 -8.51 12.65
C ILE A 147 -18.35 -9.76 12.71
N LEU A 148 -18.85 -10.24 11.58
CA LEU A 148 -19.71 -11.44 11.52
C LEU A 148 -18.98 -12.73 11.96
N ASN A 149 -17.67 -12.80 11.77
CA ASN A 149 -16.87 -13.93 12.25
C ASN A 149 -16.68 -13.91 13.77
N VAL A 150 -16.66 -12.73 14.39
CA VAL A 150 -16.56 -12.55 15.84
C VAL A 150 -17.93 -12.76 16.49
N ILE A 151 -19.02 -12.25 15.88
CA ILE A 151 -20.40 -12.46 16.35
C ILE A 151 -20.83 -13.87 15.94
N ASN A 152 -20.61 -14.82 16.82
CA ASN A 152 -21.05 -16.21 16.66
C ASN A 152 -22.55 -16.37 16.97
N ASN A 153 -23.03 -17.63 17.09
CA ASN A 153 -24.41 -17.94 17.46
C ASN A 153 -24.73 -17.60 18.92
N GLU A 154 -23.71 -17.35 19.76
CA GLU A 154 -23.86 -16.87 21.13
C GLU A 154 -23.72 -15.34 21.16
N PRO A 155 -24.53 -14.65 22.01
CA PRO A 155 -24.44 -13.21 22.16
C PRO A 155 -23.06 -12.80 22.71
N ILE A 156 -22.41 -11.83 22.05
CA ILE A 156 -21.11 -11.28 22.43
C ILE A 156 -21.26 -9.83 22.89
N HIS A 157 -20.56 -9.43 23.94
CA HIS A 157 -20.58 -8.06 24.45
C HIS A 157 -19.83 -7.12 23.51
N LEU A 158 -20.28 -5.87 23.42
CA LEU A 158 -19.66 -4.84 22.57
C LEU A 158 -18.17 -4.65 22.84
N ASP A 159 -17.75 -4.67 24.10
CA ASP A 159 -16.34 -4.49 24.45
C ASP A 159 -15.46 -5.62 23.89
N ASP A 160 -15.96 -6.85 23.90
CA ASP A 160 -15.24 -8.00 23.32
C ASP A 160 -15.14 -7.89 21.78
N ILE A 161 -16.17 -7.31 21.12
CA ILE A 161 -16.12 -7.00 19.70
C ILE A 161 -15.04 -5.93 19.43
N ILE A 162 -14.99 -4.86 20.23
CA ILE A 162 -14.00 -3.78 20.10
C ILE A 162 -12.57 -4.33 20.24
N GLU A 163 -12.34 -5.23 21.19
CA GLU A 163 -11.03 -5.83 21.41
C GLU A 163 -10.63 -6.82 20.29
N SER A 164 -11.60 -7.53 19.72
CA SER A 164 -11.35 -8.56 18.71
C SER A 164 -11.21 -8.01 17.30
N VAL A 165 -11.82 -6.87 17.00
CA VAL A 165 -11.84 -6.25 15.67
C VAL A 165 -10.96 -5.01 15.68
N ASN A 166 -9.82 -5.05 14.96
CA ASN A 166 -8.90 -3.91 14.85
C ASN A 166 -9.44 -2.85 13.86
N VAL A 167 -10.53 -2.19 14.24
CA VAL A 167 -11.22 -1.16 13.46
C VAL A 167 -11.40 0.08 14.34
N ASP A 168 -11.35 1.27 13.76
CA ASP A 168 -11.66 2.51 14.45
C ASP A 168 -13.06 2.44 15.06
N ARG A 169 -13.21 2.89 16.31
CA ARG A 169 -14.48 2.80 17.06
C ARG A 169 -15.64 3.45 16.34
N LYS A 170 -15.42 4.60 15.69
CA LYS A 170 -16.49 5.31 14.98
C LYS A 170 -16.97 4.48 13.80
N VAL A 171 -16.04 3.93 13.02
CA VAL A 171 -16.35 3.05 11.87
C VAL A 171 -17.06 1.78 12.34
N LEU A 172 -16.61 1.17 13.44
CA LEU A 172 -17.25 -0.01 14.01
C LEU A 172 -18.72 0.26 14.39
N PHE A 173 -19.00 1.37 15.07
CA PHE A 173 -20.39 1.74 15.44
C PHE A 173 -21.27 2.00 14.21
N GLU A 174 -20.74 2.68 13.18
CA GLU A 174 -21.45 2.90 11.92
C GLU A 174 -21.79 1.57 11.25
N LEU A 175 -20.86 0.62 11.19
CA LEU A 175 -21.06 -0.70 10.62
C LEU A 175 -22.06 -1.55 11.41
N LEU A 176 -21.96 -1.58 12.74
CA LEU A 176 -22.91 -2.30 13.61
C LEU A 176 -24.32 -1.77 13.42
N PHE A 177 -24.49 -0.45 13.35
CA PHE A 177 -25.80 0.17 13.10
C PHE A 177 -26.36 -0.20 11.71
N GLU A 178 -25.51 -0.17 10.67
CA GLU A 178 -25.92 -0.57 9.32
C GLU A 178 -26.31 -2.05 9.24
N MET A 179 -25.54 -2.93 9.88
CA MET A 179 -25.82 -4.37 9.93
C MET A 179 -27.12 -4.69 10.70
N GLN A 180 -27.44 -3.92 11.76
CA GLN A 180 -28.71 -4.01 12.43
C GLN A 180 -29.89 -3.59 11.53
N ASN A 181 -29.74 -2.46 10.82
CA ASN A 181 -30.78 -1.99 9.88
C ASN A 181 -31.03 -2.98 8.73
N ARG A 182 -30.02 -3.78 8.37
CA ARG A 182 -30.14 -4.84 7.35
C ARG A 182 -30.60 -6.17 7.92
N ASN A 183 -30.90 -6.23 9.23
CA ASN A 183 -31.23 -7.47 9.92
C ASN A 183 -30.17 -8.56 9.84
N GLU A 184 -28.89 -8.20 9.70
CA GLU A 184 -27.78 -9.16 9.71
C GLU A 184 -27.39 -9.54 11.15
N ILE A 185 -27.53 -8.61 12.07
CA ILE A 185 -27.30 -8.79 13.51
C ILE A 185 -28.43 -8.14 14.32
N ILE A 186 -28.59 -8.57 15.57
CA ILE A 186 -29.51 -7.98 16.54
C ILE A 186 -28.73 -7.48 17.76
N CYS A 187 -29.15 -6.35 18.31
CA CYS A 187 -28.65 -5.84 19.58
C CYS A 187 -29.61 -6.26 20.70
N LEU A 188 -29.07 -6.93 21.69
CA LEU A 188 -29.79 -7.39 22.89
C LEU A 188 -29.55 -6.43 24.07
N PRO A 189 -30.39 -6.47 25.10
CA PRO A 189 -30.18 -5.66 26.30
C PRO A 189 -28.78 -5.85 26.92
N GLY A 190 -28.15 -4.76 27.35
CA GLY A 190 -26.78 -4.80 27.91
C GLY A 190 -25.67 -4.74 26.87
N ASN A 191 -25.92 -4.22 25.68
CA ASN A 191 -24.93 -4.08 24.58
C ASN A 191 -24.38 -5.42 24.09
N TYR A 192 -25.18 -6.46 24.08
CA TYR A 192 -24.84 -7.75 23.47
C TYR A 192 -25.33 -7.79 22.03
N TYR A 193 -24.53 -8.39 21.15
CA TYR A 193 -24.83 -8.57 19.72
C TYR A 193 -24.85 -10.05 19.36
N ALA A 194 -25.83 -10.45 18.53
CA ALA A 194 -25.95 -11.80 18.01
C ALA A 194 -26.32 -11.76 16.53
N LYS A 195 -26.03 -12.85 15.79
CA LYS A 195 -26.54 -12.98 14.41
C LYS A 195 -28.04 -13.04 14.40
N SER A 196 -28.66 -12.34 13.44
CA SER A 196 -30.08 -12.54 13.16
C SER A 196 -30.28 -13.91 12.51
N ILE A 197 -31.29 -14.66 12.96
CA ILE A 197 -31.66 -15.98 12.44
C ILE A 197 -32.43 -15.82 11.14
#